data_4652d4a9c171ef5aa6c5cd77d18a4751
#
_entry.id   4652d4a9c171ef5aa6c5cd77d18a4751
#
_cell.length_a   1.000
_cell.length_b   1.000
_cell.length_c   1.000
_cell.angle_alpha   90.00
_cell.angle_beta   90.00
_cell.angle_gamma   90.00
#
_symmetry.space_group_name_H-M   'P 1'
#
loop_
_entity.id
_entity.type
_entity.pdbx_description
1 polymer ?
#
loop_
_entity_poly.entity_id
_entity_poly.type
_entity_poly.pdbx_seq_one_letter_code
_entity_poly.pdbx_strand_id
1 'polypeptide(L)'
;FNYADSVNCGKVAINTGGDAVHLKRVLACVNKNQIAAKKFRVVLDSVNGAGARPGKKLLSYLGCRATAINDMPTGLFAHKPEPIAENLTQLCDMVKRTGADVGFAQDPDADRLAIVDEKGGYIGEEYTLALAAKYVFSHTKGPAAANLSTSRMIDDIAAAAGCEVFRTPVGEVNVAQAMMQKNCVIGGEGNGGVIDLRVGPVRDSLISIAIILQLC
;
A
#
# COMPACT_ATOMS: atom_id res chain seq x y z
N PHE A 1 -25.99 3.91 -22.98
CA PHE A 1 -26.10 2.69 -22.16
C PHE A 1 -27.24 1.83 -22.69
N ASN A 2 -26.93 0.59 -23.04
CA ASN A 2 -27.96 -0.42 -23.37
C ASN A 2 -28.20 -1.23 -22.08
N TYR A 3 -29.36 -1.10 -21.49
CA TYR A 3 -29.77 -1.91 -20.34
C TYR A 3 -30.24 -3.29 -20.83
N ALA A 4 -29.82 -4.33 -20.09
CA ALA A 4 -30.42 -5.64 -20.27
C ALA A 4 -31.87 -5.63 -19.79
N ASP A 5 -32.75 -6.38 -20.45
CA ASP A 5 -34.10 -6.61 -19.94
C ASP A 5 -34.09 -7.56 -18.72
N SER A 6 -35.23 -7.69 -18.04
CA SER A 6 -35.35 -8.51 -16.83
C SER A 6 -35.07 -10.01 -17.03
N VAL A 7 -35.15 -10.50 -18.27
CA VAL A 7 -34.92 -11.92 -18.61
C VAL A 7 -33.42 -12.16 -18.86
N ASN A 8 -32.74 -11.15 -19.38
CA ASN A 8 -31.30 -11.20 -19.74
C ASN A 8 -30.39 -10.56 -18.70
N CYS A 9 -30.88 -10.34 -17.48
CA CYS A 9 -30.04 -9.90 -16.37
C CYS A 9 -28.89 -10.89 -16.09
N GLY A 10 -27.68 -10.36 -15.80
CA GLY A 10 -26.56 -11.18 -15.41
C GLY A 10 -26.80 -11.93 -14.10
N LYS A 11 -25.98 -12.94 -13.83
CA LYS A 11 -26.01 -13.72 -12.59
C LYS A 11 -24.90 -13.26 -11.67
N VAL A 12 -25.18 -13.19 -10.36
CA VAL A 12 -24.19 -12.95 -9.33
C VAL A 12 -23.45 -14.26 -9.03
N ALA A 13 -22.13 -14.23 -9.13
CA ALA A 13 -21.28 -15.35 -8.72
C ALA A 13 -20.28 -14.88 -7.62
N ILE A 14 -20.05 -15.73 -6.63
CA ILE A 14 -19.09 -15.47 -5.56
C ILE A 14 -17.74 -16.06 -5.98
N ASN A 15 -16.74 -15.19 -6.11
CA ASN A 15 -15.34 -15.62 -6.32
C ASN A 15 -14.52 -15.38 -5.05
N THR A 16 -14.04 -16.46 -4.43
CA THR A 16 -13.22 -16.42 -3.21
C THR A 16 -11.71 -16.47 -3.48
N GLY A 17 -11.30 -16.58 -4.75
CA GLY A 17 -9.91 -16.76 -5.15
C GLY A 17 -9.08 -15.48 -5.34
N GLY A 18 -9.73 -14.31 -5.38
CA GLY A 18 -9.08 -13.03 -5.69
C GLY A 18 -7.90 -12.69 -4.78
N ASP A 19 -8.09 -12.80 -3.47
CA ASP A 19 -7.02 -12.57 -2.47
C ASP A 19 -5.76 -13.42 -2.76
N ALA A 20 -5.94 -14.69 -3.10
CA ALA A 20 -4.80 -15.60 -3.29
C ALA A 20 -3.97 -15.22 -4.53
N VAL A 21 -4.63 -14.81 -5.62
CA VAL A 21 -3.97 -14.34 -6.84
C VAL A 21 -3.20 -13.06 -6.56
N HIS A 22 -3.84 -12.09 -5.90
CA HIS A 22 -3.23 -10.82 -5.54
C HIS A 22 -2.01 -11.03 -4.62
N LEU A 23 -2.17 -11.72 -3.49
CA LEU A 23 -1.09 -12.00 -2.56
C LEU A 23 0.08 -12.74 -3.22
N LYS A 24 -0.17 -13.65 -4.15
CA LYS A 24 0.88 -14.33 -4.92
C LYS A 24 1.73 -13.34 -5.70
N ARG A 25 1.12 -12.33 -6.35
CA ARG A 25 1.85 -11.29 -7.09
C ARG A 25 2.65 -10.40 -6.15
N VAL A 26 2.07 -9.94 -5.05
CA VAL A 26 2.75 -9.14 -4.02
C VAL A 26 3.98 -9.87 -3.48
N LEU A 27 3.81 -11.13 -3.07
CA LEU A 27 4.90 -11.96 -2.52
C LEU A 27 6.02 -12.24 -3.52
N ALA A 28 5.73 -12.22 -4.82
CA ALA A 28 6.74 -12.37 -5.86
C ALA A 28 7.63 -11.13 -6.03
N CYS A 29 7.23 -9.97 -5.48
CA CYS A 29 7.97 -8.70 -5.59
C CYS A 29 9.01 -8.51 -4.49
N VAL A 30 9.03 -9.35 -3.44
CA VAL A 30 9.87 -9.20 -2.25
C VAL A 30 10.55 -10.51 -1.86
N ASN A 31 11.60 -10.42 -1.07
CA ASN A 31 12.26 -11.60 -0.50
C ASN A 31 11.61 -11.99 0.84
N LYS A 32 10.59 -12.83 0.77
CA LYS A 32 9.86 -13.34 1.93
C LYS A 32 10.77 -13.86 3.04
N ASN A 33 11.83 -14.59 2.71
CA ASN A 33 12.70 -15.21 3.71
C ASN A 33 13.52 -14.16 4.47
N GLN A 34 13.96 -13.10 3.81
CA GLN A 34 14.65 -11.98 4.46
C GLN A 34 13.73 -11.25 5.43
N ILE A 35 12.48 -10.96 5.02
CA ILE A 35 11.49 -10.33 5.90
C ILE A 35 11.19 -11.23 7.10
N ALA A 36 10.91 -12.51 6.87
CA ALA A 36 10.58 -13.47 7.93
C ALA A 36 11.71 -13.65 8.96
N ALA A 37 12.97 -13.57 8.52
CA ALA A 37 14.12 -13.67 9.42
C ALA A 37 14.19 -12.54 10.45
N LYS A 38 13.65 -11.36 10.12
CA LYS A 38 13.61 -10.18 11.02
C LYS A 38 12.52 -10.27 12.09
N LYS A 39 11.49 -11.12 11.91
CA LYS A 39 10.42 -11.38 12.88
C LYS A 39 9.69 -10.10 13.33
N PHE A 40 9.45 -9.19 12.40
CA PHE A 40 8.79 -7.91 12.68
C PHE A 40 7.51 -8.06 13.50
N ARG A 41 7.35 -7.19 14.49
CA ARG A 41 6.11 -6.96 15.22
C ARG A 41 5.40 -5.79 14.55
N VAL A 42 4.21 -6.04 14.03
CA VAL A 42 3.47 -5.07 13.21
C VAL A 42 2.09 -4.82 13.82
N VAL A 43 1.68 -3.59 13.92
CA VAL A 43 0.28 -3.24 14.16
C VAL A 43 -0.35 -2.87 12.82
N LEU A 44 -1.48 -3.51 12.49
CA LEU A 44 -2.24 -3.22 11.28
C LEU A 44 -3.62 -2.68 11.65
N ASP A 45 -3.92 -1.47 11.21
CA ASP A 45 -5.24 -0.86 11.25
C ASP A 45 -5.85 -0.91 9.86
N SER A 46 -6.99 -1.58 9.70
CA SER A 46 -7.69 -1.70 8.42
C SER A 46 -9.02 -0.95 8.41
N VAL A 47 -9.26 -0.08 9.37
CA VAL A 47 -10.45 0.80 9.51
C VAL A 47 -11.81 0.06 9.29
N ASN A 48 -11.88 -1.24 9.58
CA ASN A 48 -12.99 -2.15 9.24
C ASN A 48 -13.28 -2.20 7.72
N GLY A 49 -12.28 -1.96 6.89
CA GLY A 49 -12.34 -1.94 5.43
C GLY A 49 -11.94 -3.26 4.77
N ALA A 50 -11.87 -3.23 3.46
CA ALA A 50 -11.61 -4.40 2.60
C ALA A 50 -10.21 -5.02 2.81
N GLY A 51 -9.22 -4.20 3.25
CA GLY A 51 -7.84 -4.63 3.48
C GLY A 51 -7.62 -5.57 4.67
N ALA A 52 -8.58 -5.67 5.59
CA ALA A 52 -8.43 -6.40 6.86
C ALA A 52 -8.02 -7.87 6.68
N ARG A 53 -8.71 -8.59 5.82
CA ARG A 53 -8.42 -10.01 5.57
C ARG A 53 -7.14 -10.23 4.77
N PRO A 54 -6.93 -9.60 3.61
CA PRO A 54 -5.72 -9.79 2.83
C PRO A 54 -4.48 -9.22 3.53
N GLY A 55 -4.57 -8.12 4.28
CA GLY A 55 -3.46 -7.56 5.06
C GLY A 55 -2.96 -8.52 6.14
N LYS A 56 -3.87 -9.09 6.94
CA LYS A 56 -3.51 -10.13 7.94
C LYS A 56 -2.84 -11.35 7.30
N LYS A 57 -3.36 -11.82 6.17
CA LYS A 57 -2.76 -12.95 5.43
C LYS A 57 -1.37 -12.61 4.92
N LEU A 58 -1.18 -11.40 4.34
CA LEU A 58 0.12 -10.95 3.88
C LEU A 58 1.15 -10.98 5.00
N LEU A 59 0.86 -10.34 6.14
CA LEU A 59 1.76 -10.29 7.29
C LEU A 59 2.09 -11.70 7.82
N SER A 60 1.11 -12.58 7.84
CA SER A 60 1.33 -14.00 8.21
C SER A 60 2.28 -14.71 7.23
N TYR A 61 2.08 -14.52 5.91
CA TYR A 61 2.98 -15.10 4.90
C TYR A 61 4.39 -14.52 4.95
N LEU A 62 4.54 -13.26 5.36
CA LEU A 62 5.84 -12.60 5.55
C LEU A 62 6.50 -12.97 6.89
N GLY A 63 5.88 -13.81 7.73
CA GLY A 63 6.42 -14.25 9.01
C GLY A 63 6.41 -13.19 10.11
N CYS A 64 5.59 -12.15 9.96
CA CYS A 64 5.44 -11.09 10.94
C CYS A 64 4.54 -11.52 12.12
N ARG A 65 4.80 -10.95 13.31
CA ARG A 65 3.90 -11.02 14.47
C ARG A 65 2.95 -9.84 14.40
N ALA A 66 1.76 -10.05 13.87
CA ALA A 66 0.79 -8.99 13.61
C ALA A 66 -0.22 -8.86 14.75
N THR A 67 -0.44 -7.63 15.21
CA THR A 67 -1.59 -7.21 16.01
C THR A 67 -2.52 -6.42 15.10
N ALA A 68 -3.71 -6.95 14.81
CA ALA A 68 -4.69 -6.25 13.98
C ALA A 68 -5.68 -5.49 14.87
N ILE A 69 -6.00 -4.27 14.48
CA ILE A 69 -7.05 -3.44 15.07
C ILE A 69 -8.01 -3.01 13.96
N ASN A 70 -9.27 -2.73 14.30
CA ASN A 70 -10.29 -2.32 13.35
C ASN A 70 -10.33 -3.25 12.10
N ASP A 71 -10.34 -4.55 12.36
CA ASP A 71 -10.07 -5.60 11.37
C ASP A 71 -11.31 -6.43 11.00
N MET A 72 -12.48 -5.92 11.32
CA MET A 72 -13.79 -6.52 10.97
C MET A 72 -14.36 -5.80 9.75
N PRO A 73 -14.34 -6.41 8.55
CA PRO A 73 -14.71 -5.73 7.29
C PRO A 73 -16.23 -5.56 7.17
N THR A 74 -16.82 -4.80 8.08
CA THR A 74 -18.25 -4.55 8.17
C THR A 74 -18.70 -3.34 7.35
N GLY A 75 -17.76 -2.49 6.92
CA GLY A 75 -18.08 -1.19 6.32
C GLY A 75 -18.50 -0.12 7.33
N LEU A 76 -18.56 -0.47 8.62
CA LEU A 76 -18.76 0.48 9.71
C LEU A 76 -17.37 0.90 10.22
N PHE A 77 -16.87 2.00 9.69
CA PHE A 77 -15.51 2.47 9.98
C PHE A 77 -15.34 2.84 11.45
N ALA A 78 -14.28 2.35 12.06
CA ALA A 78 -14.01 2.54 13.49
C ALA A 78 -13.58 3.96 13.84
N HIS A 79 -13.02 4.68 12.89
CA HIS A 79 -12.67 6.09 12.95
C HIS A 79 -12.89 6.73 11.58
N LYS A 80 -12.65 8.03 11.45
CA LYS A 80 -12.69 8.69 10.15
C LYS A 80 -11.72 7.98 9.19
N PRO A 81 -12.19 7.51 8.00
CA PRO A 81 -11.44 6.54 7.20
C PRO A 81 -10.29 7.13 6.37
N GLU A 82 -9.87 8.33 6.66
CA GLU A 82 -8.73 8.97 6.03
C GLU A 82 -7.47 8.75 6.88
N PRO A 83 -6.38 8.15 6.36
CA PRO A 83 -5.22 7.75 7.15
C PRO A 83 -4.26 8.92 7.42
N ILE A 84 -4.75 9.95 8.10
CA ILE A 84 -4.00 11.13 8.55
C ILE A 84 -3.78 11.09 10.07
N ALA A 85 -2.83 11.89 10.57
CA ALA A 85 -2.39 11.86 11.97
C ALA A 85 -3.52 11.90 12.99
N GLU A 86 -4.52 12.78 12.77
CA GLU A 86 -5.63 12.98 13.71
C GLU A 86 -6.52 11.74 13.86
N ASN A 87 -6.61 10.91 12.82
CA ASN A 87 -7.45 9.73 12.79
C ASN A 87 -6.71 8.46 13.26
N LEU A 88 -5.37 8.50 13.40
CA LEU A 88 -4.53 7.33 13.68
C LEU A 88 -4.02 7.25 15.12
N THR A 89 -4.63 8.00 16.04
CA THR A 89 -4.21 8.02 17.47
C THR A 89 -4.23 6.64 18.10
N GLN A 90 -5.26 5.82 17.82
CA GLN A 90 -5.36 4.44 18.32
C GLN A 90 -4.20 3.57 17.79
N LEU A 91 -3.84 3.69 16.52
CA LEU A 91 -2.72 2.96 15.94
C LEU A 91 -1.39 3.40 16.58
N CYS A 92 -1.16 4.70 16.71
CA CYS A 92 0.04 5.27 17.33
C CYS A 92 0.22 4.75 18.78
N ASP A 93 -0.85 4.75 19.56
CA ASP A 93 -0.86 4.25 20.94
C ASP A 93 -0.65 2.73 20.99
N MET A 94 -1.23 1.98 20.06
CA MET A 94 -1.07 0.54 20.01
C MET A 94 0.37 0.15 19.65
N VAL A 95 1.03 0.85 18.74
CA VAL A 95 2.46 0.64 18.42
C VAL A 95 3.31 0.82 19.67
N LYS A 96 3.12 1.94 20.42
CA LYS A 96 3.84 2.20 21.70
C LYS A 96 3.60 1.10 22.72
N ARG A 97 2.33 0.75 22.94
CA ARG A 97 1.93 -0.22 23.99
C ARG A 97 2.44 -1.63 23.74
N THR A 98 2.48 -2.04 22.46
CA THR A 98 2.94 -3.39 22.07
C THR A 98 4.44 -3.45 21.81
N GLY A 99 5.10 -2.30 21.72
CA GLY A 99 6.48 -2.19 21.30
C GLY A 99 6.67 -2.72 19.89
N ALA A 100 5.70 -2.50 19.01
CA ALA A 100 5.79 -2.92 17.62
C ALA A 100 6.89 -2.17 16.88
N ASP A 101 7.48 -2.82 15.88
CA ASP A 101 8.56 -2.25 15.09
C ASP A 101 8.02 -1.23 14.05
N VAL A 102 6.73 -1.39 13.67
CA VAL A 102 6.03 -0.51 12.73
C VAL A 102 4.52 -0.66 12.86
N GLY A 103 3.78 0.43 12.62
CA GLY A 103 2.33 0.45 12.44
C GLY A 103 1.96 0.78 11.00
N PHE A 104 0.94 0.12 10.48
CA PHE A 104 0.37 0.37 9.16
C PHE A 104 -1.12 0.69 9.28
N ALA A 105 -1.57 1.75 8.61
CA ALA A 105 -2.98 2.07 8.45
C ALA A 105 -3.37 2.00 6.98
N GLN A 106 -4.42 1.24 6.69
CA GLN A 106 -5.06 1.16 5.39
C GLN A 106 -6.31 2.04 5.38
N ASP A 107 -6.65 2.57 4.23
CA ASP A 107 -7.95 3.18 4.01
C ASP A 107 -9.02 2.13 3.65
N PRO A 108 -10.30 2.51 3.45
CA PRO A 108 -11.41 1.55 3.33
C PRO A 108 -11.28 0.51 2.24
N ASP A 109 -10.79 0.86 1.07
CA ASP A 109 -10.58 -0.02 -0.08
C ASP A 109 -9.14 -0.55 -0.19
N ALA A 110 -8.27 -0.13 0.76
CA ALA A 110 -6.90 -0.59 0.91
C ALA A 110 -5.99 -0.22 -0.28
N ASP A 111 -6.25 0.90 -0.91
CA ASP A 111 -5.40 1.43 -1.98
C ASP A 111 -4.31 2.36 -1.45
N ARG A 112 -4.47 2.92 -0.24
CA ARG A 112 -3.51 3.81 0.44
C ARG A 112 -2.97 3.18 1.71
N LEU A 113 -1.72 3.53 2.04
CA LEU A 113 -1.03 3.12 3.26
C LEU A 113 -0.42 4.31 3.96
N ALA A 114 -0.68 4.45 5.25
CA ALA A 114 0.08 5.32 6.14
C ALA A 114 0.95 4.50 7.09
N ILE A 115 2.05 5.09 7.53
CA ILE A 115 3.09 4.43 8.33
C ILE A 115 3.24 5.15 9.67
N VAL A 116 3.35 4.35 10.72
CA VAL A 116 3.67 4.80 12.08
C VAL A 116 4.99 4.13 12.48
N ASP A 117 5.95 4.92 12.94
CA ASP A 117 7.27 4.43 13.36
C ASP A 117 7.22 3.65 14.69
N GLU A 118 8.34 3.06 15.09
CA GLU A 118 8.47 2.27 16.32
C GLU A 118 8.23 3.08 17.62
N LYS A 119 8.26 4.40 17.53
CA LYS A 119 7.95 5.31 18.64
C LYS A 119 6.48 5.71 18.69
N GLY A 120 5.66 5.20 17.76
CA GLY A 120 4.28 5.57 17.59
C GLY A 120 4.11 6.97 16.97
N GLY A 121 5.09 7.43 16.22
CA GLY A 121 5.04 8.66 15.45
C GLY A 121 4.46 8.41 14.05
N TYR A 122 3.41 9.14 13.67
CA TYR A 122 2.95 9.18 12.28
C TYR A 122 3.98 9.90 11.42
N ILE A 123 4.50 9.25 10.38
CA ILE A 123 5.59 9.82 9.57
C ILE A 123 5.13 10.62 8.35
N GLY A 124 3.83 10.62 8.06
CA GLY A 124 3.26 11.33 6.90
C GLY A 124 3.01 10.40 5.71
N GLU A 125 1.90 10.65 5.01
CA GLU A 125 1.43 9.81 3.89
C GLU A 125 2.37 9.83 2.68
N GLU A 126 3.04 10.96 2.45
CA GLU A 126 4.03 11.14 1.37
C GLU A 126 5.21 10.16 1.48
N TYR A 127 5.57 9.75 2.71
CA TYR A 127 6.69 8.85 2.94
C TYR A 127 6.44 7.44 2.41
N THR A 128 5.20 7.01 2.27
CA THR A 128 4.91 5.66 1.75
C THR A 128 5.45 5.49 0.34
N LEU A 129 5.14 6.42 -0.56
CA LEU A 129 5.66 6.41 -1.93
C LEU A 129 7.18 6.64 -1.95
N ALA A 130 7.68 7.58 -1.16
CA ALA A 130 9.11 7.92 -1.10
C ALA A 130 9.96 6.71 -0.69
N LEU A 131 9.57 6.00 0.38
CA LEU A 131 10.27 4.81 0.86
C LEU A 131 10.16 3.64 -0.13
N ALA A 132 8.98 3.45 -0.74
CA ALA A 132 8.80 2.44 -1.78
C ALA A 132 9.70 2.71 -2.99
N ALA A 133 9.76 3.95 -3.45
CA ALA A 133 10.63 4.36 -4.55
C ALA A 133 12.11 4.16 -4.20
N LYS A 134 12.53 4.52 -2.98
CA LYS A 134 13.90 4.30 -2.49
C LYS A 134 14.29 2.82 -2.56
N TYR A 135 13.41 1.93 -2.11
CA TYR A 135 13.65 0.50 -2.19
C TYR A 135 13.76 0.03 -3.64
N VAL A 136 12.78 0.37 -4.48
CA VAL A 136 12.74 -0.10 -5.87
C VAL A 136 13.96 0.39 -6.65
N PHE A 137 14.33 1.65 -6.55
CA PHE A 137 15.50 2.20 -7.25
C PHE A 137 16.84 1.63 -6.77
N SER A 138 16.91 1.11 -5.55
CA SER A 138 18.12 0.41 -5.09
C SER A 138 18.32 -0.96 -5.74
N HIS A 139 17.26 -1.54 -6.33
CA HIS A 139 17.28 -2.87 -6.97
C HIS A 139 17.08 -2.81 -8.48
N THR A 140 16.29 -1.84 -8.97
CA THR A 140 15.91 -1.75 -10.38
C THR A 140 16.00 -0.30 -10.83
N LYS A 141 16.83 -0.04 -11.85
CA LYS A 141 16.91 1.29 -12.48
C LYS A 141 15.82 1.45 -13.51
N GLY A 142 15.21 2.61 -13.55
CA GLY A 142 14.14 2.97 -14.47
C GLY A 142 13.38 4.20 -13.98
N PRO A 143 12.52 4.79 -14.80
CA PRO A 143 11.76 5.98 -14.40
C PRO A 143 10.67 5.65 -13.40
N ALA A 144 10.18 6.69 -12.72
CA ALA A 144 8.97 6.67 -11.92
C ALA A 144 7.89 7.56 -12.54
N ALA A 145 6.64 7.42 -12.07
CA ALA A 145 5.58 8.38 -12.35
C ALA A 145 4.87 8.79 -11.06
N ALA A 146 4.57 10.08 -10.93
CA ALA A 146 3.81 10.62 -9.80
C ALA A 146 2.94 11.78 -10.26
N ASN A 147 1.82 12.02 -9.57
CA ASN A 147 0.97 13.16 -9.91
C ASN A 147 1.58 14.51 -9.46
N LEU A 148 0.99 15.61 -9.91
CA LEU A 148 1.46 16.96 -9.60
C LEU A 148 1.29 17.37 -8.13
N SER A 149 0.39 16.72 -7.38
CA SER A 149 0.19 17.00 -5.95
C SER A 149 1.15 16.23 -5.04
N THR A 150 1.92 15.30 -5.57
CA THR A 150 2.96 14.56 -4.84
C THR A 150 4.16 15.46 -4.57
N SER A 151 4.72 15.39 -3.36
CA SER A 151 5.89 16.16 -2.96
C SER A 151 7.12 15.86 -3.82
N ARG A 152 8.17 16.66 -3.67
CA ARG A 152 9.43 16.47 -4.38
C ARG A 152 10.32 15.39 -3.83
N MET A 153 9.95 14.75 -2.72
CA MET A 153 10.75 13.64 -2.16
C MET A 153 11.05 12.54 -3.18
N ILE A 154 10.06 12.21 -4.04
CA ILE A 154 10.27 11.18 -5.06
C ILE A 154 11.27 11.64 -6.13
N ASP A 155 11.29 12.94 -6.49
CA ASP A 155 12.27 13.48 -7.45
C ASP A 155 13.68 13.42 -6.87
N ASP A 156 13.86 13.79 -5.61
CA ASP A 156 15.16 13.79 -4.93
C ASP A 156 15.70 12.35 -4.82
N ILE A 157 14.83 11.39 -4.47
CA ILE A 157 15.18 9.97 -4.39
C ILE A 157 15.55 9.42 -5.79
N ALA A 158 14.77 9.76 -6.81
CA ALA A 158 15.04 9.35 -8.18
C ALA A 158 16.36 9.95 -8.69
N ALA A 159 16.59 11.24 -8.47
CA ALA A 159 17.83 11.92 -8.84
C ALA A 159 19.06 11.27 -8.19
N ALA A 160 18.98 10.98 -6.88
CA ALA A 160 20.05 10.27 -6.16
C ALA A 160 20.31 8.86 -6.73
N ALA A 161 19.31 8.23 -7.32
CA ALA A 161 19.42 6.93 -7.99
C ALA A 161 19.85 7.02 -9.47
N GLY A 162 19.95 8.23 -10.04
CA GLY A 162 20.18 8.44 -11.47
C GLY A 162 18.98 8.07 -12.33
N CYS A 163 17.77 8.22 -11.78
CA CYS A 163 16.49 7.95 -12.43
C CYS A 163 15.68 9.25 -12.60
N GLU A 164 14.66 9.22 -13.44
CA GLU A 164 13.77 10.35 -13.67
C GLU A 164 12.34 10.09 -13.15
N VAL A 165 11.57 11.16 -12.95
CA VAL A 165 10.17 11.12 -12.54
C VAL A 165 9.31 11.83 -13.58
N PHE A 166 8.33 11.12 -14.14
CA PHE A 166 7.30 11.72 -14.99
C PHE A 166 6.16 12.24 -14.13
N ARG A 167 5.88 13.54 -14.24
CA ARG A 167 4.77 14.18 -13.54
C ARG A 167 3.50 14.12 -14.39
N THR A 168 2.38 13.73 -13.76
CA THR A 168 1.08 13.58 -14.41
C THR A 168 0.03 14.50 -13.78
N PRO A 169 -1.09 14.77 -14.46
CA PRO A 169 -2.26 15.32 -13.79
C PRO A 169 -2.68 14.45 -12.60
N VAL A 170 -3.40 15.04 -11.63
CA VAL A 170 -3.93 14.33 -10.47
C VAL A 170 -4.92 13.25 -10.92
N GLY A 171 -4.86 12.11 -10.25
CA GLY A 171 -5.69 10.94 -10.50
C GLY A 171 -4.87 9.71 -10.85
N GLU A 172 -5.14 8.64 -10.14
CA GLU A 172 -4.44 7.34 -10.25
C GLU A 172 -4.32 6.84 -11.69
N VAL A 173 -5.38 6.96 -12.48
CA VAL A 173 -5.42 6.52 -13.89
C VAL A 173 -4.34 7.22 -14.72
N ASN A 174 -4.10 8.51 -14.48
CA ASN A 174 -3.07 9.28 -15.21
C ASN A 174 -1.67 8.75 -14.86
N VAL A 175 -1.43 8.44 -13.57
CA VAL A 175 -0.15 7.86 -13.12
C VAL A 175 0.04 6.48 -13.72
N ALA A 176 -0.94 5.61 -13.63
CA ALA A 176 -0.87 4.24 -14.16
C ALA A 176 -0.64 4.22 -15.68
N GLN A 177 -1.32 5.09 -16.43
CA GLN A 177 -1.12 5.23 -17.88
C GLN A 177 0.30 5.69 -18.22
N ALA A 178 0.81 6.71 -17.52
CA ALA A 178 2.18 7.17 -17.70
C ALA A 178 3.19 6.06 -17.39
N MET A 179 2.97 5.30 -16.30
CA MET A 179 3.82 4.16 -15.95
C MET A 179 3.88 3.13 -17.06
N MET A 180 2.75 2.75 -17.63
CA MET A 180 2.69 1.78 -18.73
C MET A 180 3.36 2.30 -20.02
N GLN A 181 3.13 3.57 -20.36
CA GLN A 181 3.68 4.20 -21.57
C GLN A 181 5.20 4.43 -21.48
N LYS A 182 5.70 4.75 -20.30
CA LYS A 182 7.10 5.09 -20.04
C LYS A 182 7.92 3.94 -19.44
N ASN A 183 7.31 2.75 -19.28
CA ASN A 183 7.93 1.59 -18.61
C ASN A 183 8.49 1.94 -17.23
N CYS A 184 7.71 2.68 -16.42
CA CYS A 184 8.13 3.06 -15.08
C CYS A 184 8.21 1.84 -14.17
N VAL A 185 9.22 1.84 -13.28
CA VAL A 185 9.47 0.74 -12.34
C VAL A 185 8.66 0.90 -11.04
N ILE A 186 8.23 2.13 -10.73
CA ILE A 186 7.42 2.47 -9.57
C ILE A 186 6.62 3.75 -9.86
N GLY A 187 5.50 3.92 -9.21
CA GLY A 187 4.74 5.18 -9.27
C GLY A 187 3.74 5.28 -8.14
N GLY A 188 2.98 6.37 -8.14
CA GLY A 188 1.95 6.57 -7.12
C GLY A 188 1.60 8.03 -6.89
N GLU A 189 0.94 8.25 -5.78
CA GLU A 189 0.46 9.55 -5.33
C GLU A 189 0.92 9.82 -3.90
N GLY A 190 1.12 11.09 -3.54
CA GLY A 190 1.60 11.53 -2.22
C GLY A 190 0.64 11.26 -1.06
N ASN A 191 -0.55 10.76 -1.34
CA ASN A 191 -1.56 10.39 -0.36
C ASN A 191 -1.40 8.96 0.20
N GLY A 192 -0.24 8.35 0.05
CA GLY A 192 0.05 6.98 0.51
C GLY A 192 -0.21 5.89 -0.54
N GLY A 193 -0.61 6.26 -1.75
CA GLY A 193 -0.92 5.32 -2.84
C GLY A 193 0.31 4.95 -3.67
N VAL A 194 0.75 3.70 -3.65
CA VAL A 194 1.85 3.17 -4.45
C VAL A 194 1.33 2.26 -5.55
N ILE A 195 1.87 2.41 -6.75
CA ILE A 195 1.58 1.56 -7.90
C ILE A 195 2.84 0.79 -8.29
N ASP A 196 2.74 -0.54 -8.32
CA ASP A 196 3.76 -1.44 -8.86
C ASP A 196 3.13 -2.30 -9.96
N LEU A 197 3.51 -2.06 -11.20
CA LEU A 197 2.92 -2.74 -12.36
C LEU A 197 3.11 -4.27 -12.35
N ARG A 198 4.04 -4.79 -11.56
CA ARG A 198 4.21 -6.25 -11.38
C ARG A 198 3.01 -6.87 -10.65
N VAL A 199 2.33 -6.08 -9.82
CA VAL A 199 1.10 -6.46 -9.12
C VAL A 199 -0.12 -6.05 -9.92
N GLY A 200 -0.21 -4.77 -10.29
CA GLY A 200 -1.31 -4.23 -11.09
C GLY A 200 -1.18 -2.74 -11.36
N PRO A 201 -1.94 -2.19 -12.32
CA PRO A 201 -1.91 -0.77 -12.66
C PRO A 201 -2.83 0.07 -11.75
N VAL A 202 -2.84 -0.22 -10.45
CA VAL A 202 -3.66 0.41 -9.43
C VAL A 202 -2.83 0.64 -8.17
N ARG A 203 -3.22 1.61 -7.34
CA ARG A 203 -2.63 1.81 -6.01
C ARG A 203 -2.93 0.60 -5.15
N ASP A 204 -1.99 0.22 -4.28
CA ASP A 204 -2.08 -1.02 -3.52
C ASP A 204 -1.30 -0.93 -2.20
N SER A 205 -2.02 -0.96 -1.09
CA SER A 205 -1.41 -0.95 0.24
C SER A 205 -0.67 -2.25 0.56
N LEU A 206 -1.03 -3.38 -0.03
CA LEU A 206 -0.39 -4.66 0.28
C LEU A 206 1.03 -4.72 -0.29
N ILE A 207 1.24 -4.25 -1.53
CA ILE A 207 2.61 -4.13 -2.07
C ILE A 207 3.40 -3.09 -1.30
N SER A 208 2.76 -2.00 -0.87
CA SER A 208 3.39 -0.98 -0.04
C SER A 208 3.91 -1.57 1.27
N ILE A 209 3.09 -2.32 2.02
CA ILE A 209 3.48 -3.04 3.25
C ILE A 209 4.68 -3.95 2.99
N ALA A 210 4.62 -4.76 1.92
CA ALA A 210 5.67 -5.72 1.62
C ALA A 210 7.01 -5.03 1.29
N ILE A 211 6.98 -3.95 0.50
CA ILE A 211 8.17 -3.16 0.14
C ILE A 211 8.76 -2.46 1.37
N ILE A 212 7.94 -1.84 2.23
CA ILE A 212 8.40 -1.17 3.44
C ILE A 212 9.07 -2.17 4.40
N LEU A 213 8.47 -3.33 4.63
CA LEU A 213 9.07 -4.39 5.45
C LEU A 213 10.38 -4.94 4.86
N GLN A 214 10.51 -4.93 3.53
CA GLN A 214 11.73 -5.36 2.87
C GLN A 214 12.85 -4.30 2.97
N LEU A 215 12.47 -3.00 3.01
CA LEU A 215 13.40 -1.88 3.16
C LEU A 215 13.99 -1.82 4.58
N CYS A 216 13.15 -2.06 5.62
CA CYS A 216 13.58 -2.09 7.02
C CYS A 216 14.49 -3.26 7.31
#